data_42a0df9c237464a169d82ee92d89dd37
#
_entry.id   42a0df9c237464a169d82ee92d89dd37
#
_cell.length_a   1.000
_cell.length_b   1.000
_cell.length_c   1.000
_cell.angle_alpha   90.00
_cell.angle_beta   90.00
_cell.angle_gamma   90.00
#
_symmetry.space_group_name_H-M   'P 1'
#
loop_
_entity.id
_entity.type
_entity.pdbx_description
1 polymer ?
#
loop_
_entity_poly.entity_id
_entity_poly.type
_entity_poly.pdbx_seq_one_letter_code
_entity_poly.pdbx_strand_id
1 'polypeptide(L)'
;MMNENTVFIVITLVVGGGILAVIAYYIARFMRGSIKLSMPLTAFSAGDTISGSFDLHTKKAIEGNRLIVSLIGTQETKTHRDGESETHSNEIYRDEVLLEGVKTFNTGAKVKYDFTISTPDAQAPDFLNSKVGQALSVASQLLGNRSTRLKWQIEARLDAKGVDLVATKSISINTK
;
A
#
# COMPACT_ATOMS: atom_id res chain seq x y z
N MET A 1 4.27 34.24 27.72
CA MET A 1 5.24 33.12 27.83
C MET A 1 4.51 31.94 28.41
N MET A 2 4.35 30.85 27.64
CA MET A 2 3.79 29.62 28.18
C MET A 2 4.78 29.00 29.17
N ASN A 3 4.28 28.57 30.33
CA ASN A 3 5.10 27.91 31.33
C ASN A 3 5.55 26.54 30.79
N GLU A 4 6.78 26.10 31.07
CA GLU A 4 7.34 24.82 30.62
C GLU A 4 6.41 23.62 30.93
N ASN A 5 5.79 23.64 32.12
CA ASN A 5 4.80 22.62 32.50
C ASN A 5 3.57 22.62 31.58
N THR A 6 3.11 23.77 31.10
CA THR A 6 1.96 23.86 30.18
C THR A 6 2.33 23.30 28.81
N VAL A 7 3.54 23.58 28.33
CA VAL A 7 4.04 23.00 27.06
C VAL A 7 4.14 21.50 27.15
N PHE A 8 4.68 20.96 28.26
CA PHE A 8 4.80 19.53 28.47
C PHE A 8 3.43 18.82 28.53
N ILE A 9 2.46 19.41 29.22
CA ILE A 9 1.08 18.89 29.30
C ILE A 9 0.42 18.86 27.91
N VAL A 10 0.56 19.93 27.13
CA VAL A 10 0.00 20.02 25.78
C VAL A 10 0.62 18.96 24.87
N ILE A 11 1.93 18.79 24.87
CA ILE A 11 2.62 17.77 24.08
C ILE A 11 2.14 16.37 24.47
N THR A 12 2.05 16.09 25.77
CA THR A 12 1.58 14.79 26.29
C THR A 12 0.15 14.48 25.85
N LEU A 13 -0.75 15.47 25.88
CA LEU A 13 -2.14 15.33 25.43
C LEU A 13 -2.24 15.09 23.92
N VAL A 14 -1.44 15.82 23.12
CA VAL A 14 -1.45 15.64 21.65
C VAL A 14 -0.90 14.28 21.26
N VAL A 15 0.24 13.87 21.83
CA VAL A 15 0.85 12.57 21.55
C VAL A 15 -0.04 11.42 22.05
N GLY A 16 -0.54 11.52 23.28
CA GLY A 16 -1.44 10.52 23.87
C GLY A 16 -2.75 10.38 23.08
N GLY A 17 -3.36 11.51 22.69
CA GLY A 17 -4.56 11.52 21.86
C GLY A 17 -4.33 10.90 20.47
N GLY A 18 -3.18 11.18 19.84
CA GLY A 18 -2.80 10.59 18.57
C GLY A 18 -2.67 9.06 18.64
N ILE A 19 -2.00 8.54 19.68
CA ILE A 19 -1.84 7.10 19.90
C ILE A 19 -3.20 6.42 20.10
N LEU A 20 -4.07 7.00 20.93
CA LEU A 20 -5.41 6.46 21.16
C LEU A 20 -6.26 6.43 19.89
N ALA A 21 -6.19 7.45 19.04
CA ALA A 21 -6.89 7.48 17.77
C ALA A 21 -6.42 6.37 16.82
N VAL A 22 -5.11 6.13 16.74
CA VAL A 22 -4.53 5.04 15.95
C VAL A 22 -5.01 3.68 16.47
N ILE A 23 -4.97 3.45 17.78
CA ILE A 23 -5.45 2.20 18.40
C ILE A 23 -6.93 2.00 18.10
N ALA A 24 -7.75 3.02 18.28
CA ALA A 24 -9.19 2.96 18.00
C ALA A 24 -9.47 2.63 16.53
N TYR A 25 -8.69 3.21 15.60
CA TYR A 25 -8.79 2.89 14.17
C TYR A 25 -8.50 1.40 13.89
N TYR A 26 -7.42 0.83 14.45
CA TYR A 26 -7.08 -0.58 14.26
C TYR A 26 -8.12 -1.51 14.89
N ILE A 27 -8.65 -1.17 16.06
CA ILE A 27 -9.73 -1.93 16.70
C ILE A 27 -11.00 -1.89 15.82
N ALA A 28 -11.40 -0.71 15.35
CA ALA A 28 -12.56 -0.55 14.48
C ALA A 28 -12.41 -1.37 13.19
N ARG A 29 -11.24 -1.34 12.56
CA ARG A 29 -10.89 -2.15 11.39
C ARG A 29 -11.01 -3.65 11.68
N PHE A 30 -10.38 -4.13 12.76
CA PHE A 30 -10.43 -5.53 13.17
C PHE A 30 -11.84 -6.03 13.46
N MET A 31 -12.67 -5.16 14.02
CA MET A 31 -14.08 -5.47 14.32
C MET A 31 -14.98 -5.55 13.09
N ARG A 32 -14.58 -4.95 11.97
CA ARG A 32 -15.36 -4.99 10.72
C ARG A 32 -15.14 -6.28 9.93
N GLY A 33 -13.91 -6.76 9.91
CA GLY A 33 -13.55 -7.94 9.13
C GLY A 33 -12.06 -7.99 8.81
N SER A 34 -11.71 -8.83 7.83
CA SER A 34 -10.34 -8.99 7.36
C SER A 34 -10.30 -9.43 5.91
N ILE A 35 -9.22 -9.05 5.23
CA ILE A 35 -8.81 -9.61 3.94
C ILE A 35 -7.53 -10.42 4.19
N LYS A 36 -7.47 -11.65 3.68
CA LYS A 36 -6.28 -12.50 3.73
C LYS A 36 -5.80 -12.79 2.32
N LEU A 37 -4.75 -12.10 1.90
CA LEU A 37 -4.16 -12.20 0.58
C LEU A 37 -3.24 -13.43 0.49
N SER A 38 -3.42 -14.24 -0.56
CA SER A 38 -2.64 -15.44 -0.86
C SER A 38 -2.09 -15.36 -2.28
N MET A 39 -0.79 -15.55 -2.42
CA MET A 39 -0.11 -15.53 -3.71
C MET A 39 0.91 -16.67 -3.75
N PRO A 40 0.92 -17.49 -4.81
CA PRO A 40 1.85 -18.62 -4.94
C PRO A 40 3.30 -18.13 -5.17
N LEU A 41 3.45 -17.01 -5.86
CA LEU A 41 4.74 -16.40 -6.18
C LEU A 41 4.81 -14.96 -5.63
N THR A 42 6.03 -14.51 -5.38
CA THR A 42 6.32 -13.14 -4.94
C THR A 42 7.43 -12.47 -5.73
N ALA A 43 8.01 -13.20 -6.71
CA ALA A 43 9.04 -12.68 -7.62
C ALA A 43 8.53 -12.82 -9.07
N PHE A 44 8.63 -11.75 -9.84
CA PHE A 44 8.12 -11.63 -11.20
C PHE A 44 9.12 -10.89 -12.08
N SER A 45 9.00 -11.05 -13.39
CA SER A 45 9.71 -10.23 -14.38
C SER A 45 8.79 -9.14 -14.91
N ALA A 46 9.37 -8.12 -15.53
CA ALA A 46 8.59 -7.11 -16.26
C ALA A 46 7.78 -7.78 -17.39
N GLY A 47 6.52 -7.38 -17.54
CA GLY A 47 5.57 -7.98 -18.49
C GLY A 47 4.87 -9.25 -17.99
N ASP A 48 5.27 -9.83 -16.84
CA ASP A 48 4.62 -11.00 -16.28
C ASP A 48 3.19 -10.70 -15.79
N THR A 49 2.36 -11.72 -15.76
CA THR A 49 1.05 -11.67 -15.12
C THR A 49 1.11 -12.21 -13.71
N ILE A 50 0.74 -11.38 -12.75
CA ILE A 50 0.61 -11.74 -11.35
C ILE A 50 -0.77 -12.34 -11.12
N SER A 51 -0.83 -13.56 -10.57
CA SER A 51 -2.07 -14.21 -10.17
C SER A 51 -2.08 -14.44 -8.68
N GLY A 52 -3.25 -14.31 -8.08
CA GLY A 52 -3.43 -14.55 -6.66
C GLY A 52 -4.89 -14.67 -6.28
N SER A 53 -5.13 -14.88 -5.01
CA SER A 53 -6.47 -14.92 -4.44
C SER A 53 -6.48 -14.23 -3.07
N PHE A 54 -7.66 -13.87 -2.61
CA PHE A 54 -7.83 -13.45 -1.22
C PHE A 54 -9.17 -13.90 -0.67
N ASP A 55 -9.20 -14.12 0.64
CA ASP A 55 -10.40 -14.40 1.39
C ASP A 55 -10.86 -13.11 2.08
N LEU A 56 -12.06 -12.66 1.77
CA LEU A 56 -12.75 -11.57 2.46
C LEU A 56 -13.66 -12.19 3.52
N HIS A 57 -13.45 -11.81 4.77
CA HIS A 57 -14.30 -12.18 5.88
C HIS A 57 -14.83 -10.94 6.59
N THR A 58 -16.15 -10.79 6.67
CA THR A 58 -16.82 -9.70 7.38
C THR A 58 -17.33 -10.15 8.74
N LYS A 59 -17.06 -9.38 9.78
CA LYS A 59 -17.59 -9.62 11.14
C LYS A 59 -18.86 -8.81 11.40
N LYS A 60 -19.08 -7.75 10.63
CA LYS A 60 -20.28 -6.91 10.61
C LYS A 60 -20.72 -6.72 9.17
N ALA A 61 -21.98 -6.31 8.96
CA ALA A 61 -22.42 -5.91 7.63
C ALA A 61 -21.59 -4.70 7.14
N ILE A 62 -21.16 -4.74 5.89
CA ILE A 62 -20.32 -3.70 5.26
C ILE A 62 -20.97 -3.28 3.94
N GLU A 63 -21.28 -2.00 3.83
CA GLU A 63 -21.63 -1.37 2.56
C GLU A 63 -20.34 -1.02 1.84
N GLY A 64 -19.95 -1.84 0.86
CA GLY A 64 -18.77 -1.64 0.04
C GLY A 64 -19.09 -0.75 -1.15
N ASN A 65 -18.22 0.21 -1.44
CA ASN A 65 -18.29 1.05 -2.63
C ASN A 65 -17.64 0.33 -3.81
N ARG A 66 -16.47 -0.27 -3.57
CA ARG A 66 -15.72 -1.04 -4.55
C ARG A 66 -14.75 -2.01 -3.85
N LEU A 67 -14.54 -3.16 -4.48
CA LEU A 67 -13.51 -4.11 -4.10
C LEU A 67 -12.49 -4.16 -5.24
N ILE A 68 -11.26 -3.78 -4.94
CA ILE A 68 -10.19 -3.65 -5.93
C ILE A 68 -8.94 -4.40 -5.50
N VAL A 69 -8.15 -4.78 -6.50
CA VAL A 69 -6.76 -5.20 -6.32
C VAL A 69 -5.88 -4.23 -7.08
N SER A 70 -4.86 -3.71 -6.43
CA SER A 70 -3.92 -2.76 -7.01
C SER A 70 -2.50 -3.31 -6.99
N LEU A 71 -1.77 -3.11 -8.07
CA LEU A 71 -0.31 -3.21 -8.11
C LEU A 71 0.27 -1.82 -7.91
N ILE A 72 1.02 -1.64 -6.83
CA ILE A 72 1.56 -0.34 -6.42
C ILE A 72 3.09 -0.40 -6.46
N GLY A 73 3.69 0.53 -7.19
CA GLY A 73 5.13 0.78 -7.21
C GLY A 73 5.47 2.06 -6.45
N THR A 74 6.36 1.97 -5.48
CA THR A 74 6.81 3.10 -4.65
C THR A 74 8.31 3.25 -4.76
N GLN A 75 8.75 4.46 -5.05
CA GLN A 75 10.16 4.86 -5.00
C GLN A 75 10.47 5.38 -3.59
N GLU A 76 11.39 4.72 -2.90
CA GLU A 76 11.95 5.22 -1.65
C GLU A 76 13.35 5.81 -1.92
N THR A 77 13.53 7.04 -1.51
CA THR A 77 14.84 7.73 -1.54
C THR A 77 15.27 8.00 -0.12
N LYS A 78 16.41 7.43 0.27
CA LYS A 78 17.05 7.67 1.56
C LYS A 78 18.18 8.67 1.38
N THR A 79 18.11 9.79 2.08
CA THR A 79 19.13 10.82 2.08
C THR A 79 19.80 10.84 3.45
N HIS A 80 21.13 10.83 3.47
CA HIS A 80 21.93 11.01 4.68
C HIS A 80 22.50 12.43 4.66
N ARG A 81 22.15 13.21 5.66
CA ARG A 81 22.69 14.57 5.85
C ARG A 81 23.00 14.80 7.32
N ASP A 82 24.21 15.25 7.62
CA ASP A 82 24.66 15.65 8.98
C ASP A 82 24.41 14.60 10.08
N GLY A 83 24.51 13.30 9.73
CA GLY A 83 24.28 12.19 10.66
C GLY A 83 22.81 11.78 10.81
N GLU A 84 21.87 12.51 10.20
CA GLU A 84 20.46 12.15 10.15
C GLU A 84 20.12 11.44 8.84
N SER A 85 19.13 10.55 8.90
CA SER A 85 18.66 9.79 7.77
C SER A 85 17.18 10.08 7.54
N GLU A 86 16.88 10.71 6.40
CA GLU A 86 15.53 10.99 5.98
C GLU A 86 15.11 10.05 4.83
N THR A 87 13.90 9.50 4.92
CA THR A 87 13.36 8.62 3.88
C THR A 87 12.11 9.28 3.27
N HIS A 88 12.17 9.54 1.99
CA HIS A 88 11.05 10.01 1.19
C HIS A 88 10.49 8.85 0.38
N SER A 89 9.16 8.68 0.41
CA SER A 89 8.44 7.67 -0.36
C SER A 89 7.49 8.36 -1.34
N ASN A 90 7.57 7.98 -2.61
CA ASN A 90 6.70 8.51 -3.66
C ASN A 90 6.10 7.35 -4.47
N GLU A 91 4.77 7.34 -4.64
CA GLU A 91 4.10 6.40 -5.53
C GLU A 91 4.37 6.79 -6.98
N ILE A 92 4.93 5.85 -7.74
CA ILE A 92 5.33 6.05 -9.13
C ILE A 92 4.49 5.23 -10.12
N TYR A 93 3.82 4.21 -9.62
CA TYR A 93 3.00 3.31 -10.41
C TYR A 93 1.78 2.84 -9.62
N ARG A 94 0.63 2.79 -10.31
CA ARG A 94 -0.58 2.16 -9.82
C ARG A 94 -1.36 1.61 -11.00
N ASP A 95 -1.68 0.34 -10.94
CA ASP A 95 -2.64 -0.33 -11.80
C ASP A 95 -3.71 -0.99 -10.93
N GLU A 96 -4.96 -0.98 -11.36
CA GLU A 96 -6.09 -1.42 -10.54
C GLU A 96 -7.03 -2.34 -11.33
N VAL A 97 -7.44 -3.42 -10.69
CA VAL A 97 -8.47 -4.33 -11.19
C VAL A 97 -9.69 -4.24 -10.27
N LEU A 98 -10.82 -3.82 -10.82
CA LEU A 98 -12.10 -3.82 -10.11
C LEU A 98 -12.68 -5.22 -10.10
N LEU A 99 -12.91 -5.78 -8.91
CA LEU A 99 -13.52 -7.11 -8.74
C LEU A 99 -15.03 -7.02 -8.45
N GLU A 100 -15.44 -6.05 -7.63
CA GLU A 100 -16.84 -5.77 -7.32
C GLU A 100 -17.07 -4.26 -7.25
N GLY A 101 -18.19 -3.80 -7.77
CA GLY A 101 -18.69 -2.45 -7.57
C GLY A 101 -19.38 -2.29 -6.21
N VAL A 102 -20.38 -1.41 -6.17
CA VAL A 102 -21.18 -1.20 -4.95
C VAL A 102 -21.90 -2.49 -4.56
N LYS A 103 -21.61 -2.99 -3.34
CA LYS A 103 -22.17 -4.25 -2.83
C LYS A 103 -22.22 -4.27 -1.32
N THR A 104 -23.31 -4.80 -0.78
CA THR A 104 -23.41 -5.05 0.66
C THR A 104 -22.92 -6.47 0.97
N PHE A 105 -21.98 -6.57 1.91
CA PHE A 105 -21.51 -7.82 2.47
C PHE A 105 -22.19 -8.04 3.82
N ASN A 106 -22.89 -9.14 3.97
CA ASN A 106 -23.59 -9.46 5.22
C ASN A 106 -22.60 -9.81 6.35
N THR A 107 -23.07 -9.72 7.58
CA THR A 107 -22.31 -10.18 8.75
C THR A 107 -21.93 -11.65 8.61
N GLY A 108 -20.66 -11.97 8.87
CA GLY A 108 -20.14 -13.34 8.76
C GLY A 108 -19.89 -13.84 7.34
N ALA A 109 -20.02 -12.97 6.33
CA ALA A 109 -19.74 -13.37 4.95
C ALA A 109 -18.26 -13.80 4.82
N LYS A 110 -18.05 -14.92 4.11
CA LYS A 110 -16.74 -15.45 3.72
C LYS A 110 -16.77 -15.65 2.22
N VAL A 111 -16.02 -14.81 1.49
CA VAL A 111 -16.00 -14.84 0.03
C VAL A 111 -14.56 -14.89 -0.42
N LYS A 112 -14.26 -15.79 -1.35
CA LYS A 112 -12.95 -15.89 -2.00
C LYS A 112 -13.03 -15.21 -3.36
N TYR A 113 -11.99 -14.43 -3.67
CA TYR A 113 -11.79 -13.78 -4.95
C TYR A 113 -10.45 -14.19 -5.52
N ASP A 114 -10.43 -14.50 -6.80
CA ASP A 114 -9.21 -14.67 -7.58
C ASP A 114 -8.98 -13.40 -8.40
N PHE A 115 -7.72 -13.06 -8.65
CA PHE A 115 -7.36 -11.90 -9.45
C PHE A 115 -6.14 -12.17 -10.32
N THR A 116 -6.04 -11.39 -11.39
CA THR A 116 -4.86 -11.30 -12.24
C THR A 116 -4.58 -9.82 -12.52
N ILE A 117 -3.30 -9.43 -12.49
CA ILE A 117 -2.85 -8.07 -12.81
C ILE A 117 -1.49 -8.17 -13.49
N SER A 118 -1.23 -7.34 -14.49
CA SER A 118 0.04 -7.36 -15.24
C SER A 118 1.08 -6.47 -14.59
N THR A 119 2.35 -6.92 -14.60
CA THR A 119 3.47 -6.05 -14.24
C THR A 119 3.73 -5.03 -15.35
N PRO A 120 4.37 -3.88 -15.05
CA PRO A 120 4.79 -2.94 -16.09
C PRO A 120 5.70 -3.63 -17.09
N ASP A 121 5.43 -3.44 -18.38
CA ASP A 121 6.29 -3.96 -19.45
C ASP A 121 7.44 -2.99 -19.71
N ALA A 122 8.66 -3.42 -19.39
CA ALA A 122 9.87 -2.64 -19.62
C ALA A 122 10.21 -2.44 -21.11
N GLN A 123 9.62 -3.24 -22.00
CA GLN A 123 9.81 -3.15 -23.46
C GLN A 123 8.74 -2.28 -24.13
N ALA A 124 7.73 -1.83 -23.41
CA ALA A 124 6.71 -0.94 -23.95
C ALA A 124 7.35 0.37 -24.46
N PRO A 125 6.98 0.87 -25.64
CA PRO A 125 7.58 2.08 -26.23
C PRO A 125 7.56 3.31 -25.32
N ASP A 126 6.53 3.43 -24.50
CA ASP A 126 6.35 4.56 -23.58
C ASP A 126 6.92 4.30 -22.18
N PHE A 127 7.53 3.13 -21.93
CA PHE A 127 8.03 2.77 -20.60
C PHE A 127 9.07 3.77 -20.10
N LEU A 128 10.05 4.16 -20.93
CA LEU A 128 11.11 5.09 -20.54
C LEU A 128 10.56 6.50 -20.22
N ASN A 129 9.45 6.88 -20.83
CA ASN A 129 8.76 8.15 -20.57
C ASN A 129 7.80 8.05 -19.36
N SER A 130 7.52 6.86 -18.89
CA SER A 130 6.70 6.64 -17.69
C SER A 130 7.44 7.03 -16.40
N LYS A 131 6.68 7.33 -15.36
CA LYS A 131 7.26 7.57 -14.01
C LYS A 131 8.11 6.40 -13.52
N VAL A 132 7.75 5.17 -13.90
CA VAL A 132 8.49 3.94 -13.55
C VAL A 132 9.82 3.89 -14.27
N GLY A 133 9.84 4.11 -15.59
CA GLY A 133 11.07 4.14 -16.39
C GLY A 133 12.02 5.24 -15.93
N GLN A 134 11.51 6.43 -15.65
CA GLN A 134 12.30 7.53 -15.09
C GLN A 134 12.86 7.19 -13.70
N ALA A 135 12.06 6.59 -12.80
CA ALA A 135 12.52 6.20 -11.48
C ALA A 135 13.61 5.11 -11.55
N LEU A 136 13.49 4.15 -12.47
CA LEU A 136 14.51 3.13 -12.72
C LEU A 136 15.81 3.72 -13.26
N SER A 137 15.73 4.66 -14.20
CA SER A 137 16.91 5.34 -14.77
C SER A 137 17.66 6.15 -13.70
N VAL A 138 16.92 6.86 -12.85
CA VAL A 138 17.49 7.61 -11.72
C VAL A 138 18.13 6.67 -10.69
N ALA A 139 17.48 5.55 -10.36
CA ALA A 139 18.03 4.57 -9.42
C ALA A 139 19.37 3.98 -9.90
N SER A 140 19.55 3.81 -11.22
CA SER A 140 20.78 3.30 -11.83
C SER A 140 21.91 4.34 -11.90
N GLN A 141 21.62 5.64 -11.85
CA GLN A 141 22.57 6.74 -12.01
C GLN A 141 23.10 7.32 -10.68
N LEU A 142 22.44 7.05 -9.55
CA LEU A 142 22.81 7.65 -8.27
C LEU A 142 23.94 6.87 -7.58
N LEU A 143 25.18 7.14 -7.99
CA LEU A 143 26.40 6.88 -7.25
C LEU A 143 26.66 8.08 -6.33
N GLY A 144 26.16 8.03 -5.08
CA GLY A 144 26.37 9.13 -4.13
C GLY A 144 25.65 8.90 -2.78
N ASN A 145 25.57 9.94 -1.94
CA ASN A 145 24.95 9.92 -0.59
C ASN A 145 23.42 9.64 -0.59
N ARG A 146 22.85 9.25 -1.71
CA ARG A 146 21.43 8.90 -1.86
C ARG A 146 21.30 7.46 -2.32
N SER A 147 20.51 6.66 -1.61
CA SER A 147 20.11 5.35 -2.08
C SER A 147 18.64 5.40 -2.48
N THR A 148 18.35 5.02 -3.73
CA THR A 148 16.99 4.89 -4.23
C THR A 148 16.63 3.43 -4.39
N ARG A 149 15.46 3.06 -3.90
CA ARG A 149 14.95 1.69 -3.91
C ARG A 149 13.51 1.68 -4.39
N LEU A 150 13.20 0.75 -5.27
CA LEU A 150 11.82 0.48 -5.69
C LEU A 150 11.21 -0.60 -4.82
N LYS A 151 10.01 -0.35 -4.35
CA LYS A 151 9.18 -1.31 -3.64
C LYS A 151 7.91 -1.56 -4.41
N TRP A 152 7.56 -2.81 -4.56
CA TRP A 152 6.34 -3.25 -5.20
C TRP A 152 5.46 -3.98 -4.21
N GLN A 153 4.17 -3.74 -4.29
CA GLN A 153 3.20 -4.46 -3.47
C GLN A 153 1.89 -4.66 -4.21
N ILE A 154 1.25 -5.78 -3.91
CA ILE A 154 -0.16 -6.01 -4.23
C ILE A 154 -0.98 -5.58 -3.01
N GLU A 155 -2.01 -4.79 -3.26
CA GLU A 155 -2.98 -4.37 -2.27
C GLU A 155 -4.36 -4.87 -2.68
N ALA A 156 -5.06 -5.62 -1.82
CA ALA A 156 -6.49 -5.90 -1.93
C ALA A 156 -7.23 -4.98 -0.96
N ARG A 157 -8.19 -4.20 -1.47
CA ARG A 157 -8.92 -3.18 -0.71
C ARG A 157 -10.42 -3.29 -0.95
N LEU A 158 -11.18 -3.40 0.12
CA LEU A 158 -12.60 -3.10 0.15
C LEU A 158 -12.77 -1.67 0.65
N ASP A 159 -13.00 -0.75 -0.27
CA ASP A 159 -13.39 0.63 0.02
C ASP A 159 -14.83 0.61 0.53
N ALA A 160 -15.07 1.13 1.71
CA ALA A 160 -16.36 1.06 2.35
C ALA A 160 -16.62 2.29 3.21
N LYS A 161 -17.88 2.61 3.40
CA LYS A 161 -18.27 3.69 4.31
C LYS A 161 -17.67 3.47 5.70
N GLY A 162 -16.82 4.40 6.13
CA GLY A 162 -16.11 4.39 7.41
C GLY A 162 -14.68 3.86 7.28
N VAL A 163 -14.39 2.64 7.73
CA VAL A 163 -13.03 2.09 7.73
C VAL A 163 -12.89 1.00 6.68
N ASP A 164 -11.95 1.15 5.77
CA ASP A 164 -11.64 0.17 4.73
C ASP A 164 -11.03 -1.11 5.30
N LEU A 165 -11.29 -2.23 4.61
CA LEU A 165 -10.51 -3.44 4.80
C LEU A 165 -9.40 -3.49 3.75
N VAL A 166 -8.17 -3.62 4.19
CA VAL A 166 -6.99 -3.62 3.29
C VAL A 166 -6.05 -4.74 3.69
N ALA A 167 -5.51 -5.45 2.72
CA ALA A 167 -4.39 -6.35 2.90
C ALA A 167 -3.34 -6.07 1.84
N THR A 168 -2.07 -6.07 2.23
CA THR A 168 -0.94 -5.83 1.32
C THR A 168 0.04 -7.00 1.36
N LYS A 169 0.69 -7.26 0.24
CA LYS A 169 1.79 -8.22 0.14
C LYS A 169 2.88 -7.65 -0.73
N SER A 170 4.09 -7.56 -0.18
CA SER A 170 5.26 -7.12 -0.94
C SER A 170 5.65 -8.18 -1.95
N ILE A 171 6.07 -7.70 -3.13
CA ILE A 171 6.58 -8.52 -4.23
C ILE A 171 7.89 -7.91 -4.76
N SER A 172 8.60 -8.66 -5.57
CA SER A 172 9.75 -8.16 -6.34
C SER A 172 9.44 -8.25 -7.83
N ILE A 173 9.76 -7.19 -8.58
CA ILE A 173 9.70 -7.17 -10.04
C ILE A 173 11.11 -6.94 -10.55
N ASN A 174 11.62 -7.90 -11.33
CA ASN A 174 12.90 -7.82 -11.99
C ASN A 174 12.69 -7.15 -13.37
N THR A 175 13.39 -6.07 -13.61
CA THR A 175 13.28 -5.24 -14.84
C THR A 175 14.48 -5.44 -15.77
N LYS A 176 15.24 -6.53 -15.57
CA LYS A 176 16.38 -6.87 -16.46
C LYS A 176 15.88 -7.58 -17.70
#